data_3722f6881b38cfd9232ba978982049d5
#
_entry.id   3722f6881b38cfd9232ba978982049d5
#
_cell.length_a   1.000
_cell.length_b   1.000
_cell.length_c   1.000
_cell.angle_alpha   90.00
_cell.angle_beta   90.00
_cell.angle_gamma   90.00
#
_symmetry.space_group_name_H-M   'P 1'
#
loop_
_entity.id
_entity.type
_entity.pdbx_description
1 polymer ?
#
loop_
_entity_poly.entity_id
_entity_poly.type
_entity_poly.pdbx_seq_one_letter_code
_entity_poly.pdbx_strand_id
1 'polypeptide(L)'
;MNIRIANISLNTTDTEIRKLFSPYGNVDSAMVNRNALNGRSLKYAEVNMPVATQARQAIASLDKTILDGKIISVSELPSEFY
;
A
#
# COMPACT_ATOMS: atom_id res chain seq x y z
N MET A 1 1.93 -4.61 10.99
CA MET A 1 3.02 -4.41 10.01
C MET A 1 2.62 -3.30 9.05
N ASN A 2 3.52 -2.37 8.82
CA ASN A 2 3.31 -1.32 7.84
C ASN A 2 3.89 -1.74 6.50
N ILE A 3 3.13 -1.48 5.44
CA ILE A 3 3.46 -1.88 4.07
C ILE A 3 3.50 -0.63 3.22
N ARG A 4 4.51 -0.53 2.37
CA ARG A 4 4.63 0.54 1.40
C ARG A 4 4.37 0.02 0.01
N ILE A 5 3.54 0.74 -0.73
CA ILE A 5 3.23 0.47 -2.13
C ILE A 5 3.75 1.64 -2.95
N ALA A 6 4.75 1.40 -3.78
CA ALA A 6 5.36 2.44 -4.60
C ALA A 6 4.97 2.30 -6.06
N ASN A 7 5.17 3.35 -6.82
CA ASN A 7 4.89 3.42 -8.26
C ASN A 7 3.41 3.25 -8.59
N ILE A 8 2.53 3.77 -7.75
CA ILE A 8 1.10 3.76 -8.04
C ILE A 8 0.75 4.88 -9.02
N SER A 9 -0.40 4.73 -9.66
CA SER A 9 -0.95 5.75 -10.55
C SER A 9 -1.36 6.99 -9.76
N LEU A 10 -1.30 8.16 -10.39
CA LEU A 10 -1.83 9.40 -9.82
C LEU A 10 -3.32 9.30 -9.50
N ASN A 11 -4.04 8.41 -10.15
CA ASN A 11 -5.48 8.24 -9.99
C ASN A 11 -5.86 7.17 -8.97
N THR A 12 -4.89 6.42 -8.44
CA THR A 12 -5.17 5.37 -7.45
C THR A 12 -5.65 6.00 -6.14
N THR A 13 -6.74 5.48 -5.60
CA THR A 13 -7.39 6.01 -4.40
C THR A 13 -7.12 5.13 -3.18
N ASP A 14 -7.37 5.69 -1.99
CA ASP A 14 -7.27 4.96 -0.72
C ASP A 14 -8.16 3.71 -0.73
N THR A 15 -9.37 3.85 -1.26
CA THR A 15 -10.34 2.75 -1.35
C THR A 15 -9.83 1.62 -2.23
N GLU A 16 -9.20 1.95 -3.36
CA GLU A 16 -8.61 0.93 -4.24
C GLU A 16 -7.48 0.17 -3.56
N ILE A 17 -6.63 0.88 -2.82
CA ILE A 17 -5.53 0.26 -2.06
C ILE A 17 -6.11 -0.67 -0.99
N ARG A 18 -7.12 -0.24 -0.24
CA ARG A 18 -7.77 -1.08 0.77
C ARG A 18 -8.38 -2.34 0.14
N LYS A 19 -9.06 -2.20 -0.99
CA LYS A 19 -9.65 -3.34 -1.69
C LYS A 19 -8.60 -4.32 -2.19
N LEU A 20 -7.45 -3.83 -2.60
CA LEU A 20 -6.35 -4.66 -3.07
C LEU A 20 -5.82 -5.56 -1.96
N PHE A 21 -5.72 -5.07 -0.74
CA PHE A 21 -5.15 -5.78 0.40
C PHE A 21 -6.17 -6.58 1.20
N SER A 22 -7.44 -6.19 1.18
CA SER A 22 -8.50 -6.83 1.98
C SER A 22 -8.65 -8.34 1.77
N PRO A 23 -8.45 -8.90 0.56
CA PRO A 23 -8.53 -10.35 0.37
C PRO A 23 -7.49 -11.15 1.16
N TYR A 24 -6.41 -10.50 1.59
CA TYR A 24 -5.33 -11.18 2.30
C TYR A 24 -5.49 -11.16 3.81
N GLY A 25 -6.39 -10.32 4.33
CA GLY A 25 -6.64 -10.27 5.74
C GLY A 25 -7.12 -8.93 6.23
N ASN A 26 -6.97 -8.69 7.52
CA ASN A 26 -7.45 -7.47 8.16
C ASN A 26 -6.59 -6.26 7.79
N VAL A 27 -7.21 -5.23 7.26
CA VAL A 27 -6.56 -3.95 6.92
C VAL A 27 -7.03 -2.90 7.91
N ASP A 28 -6.11 -2.44 8.76
CA ASP A 28 -6.41 -1.42 9.76
C ASP A 28 -6.49 -0.03 9.13
N SER A 29 -5.54 0.28 8.24
CA SER A 29 -5.54 1.56 7.53
C SER A 29 -4.95 1.39 6.14
N ALA A 30 -5.39 2.23 5.21
CA ALA A 30 -4.87 2.29 3.86
C ALA A 30 -4.97 3.73 3.39
N MET A 31 -3.85 4.32 2.98
CA MET A 31 -3.82 5.72 2.59
C MET A 31 -2.78 5.98 1.51
N VAL A 32 -3.21 6.68 0.46
CA VAL A 32 -2.30 7.23 -0.54
C VAL A 32 -1.67 8.49 0.03
N ASN A 33 -0.34 8.58 -0.02
CA ASN A 33 0.36 9.76 0.45
C ASN A 33 0.21 10.90 -0.57
N ARG A 34 -0.13 12.09 -0.08
CA ARG A 34 -0.42 13.24 -0.90
C ARG A 34 0.39 14.45 -0.48
N ASN A 35 0.68 15.31 -1.45
CA ASN A 35 1.32 16.58 -1.18
C ASN A 35 0.36 17.46 -0.37
N ALA A 36 0.84 18.00 0.75
CA ALA A 36 0.03 18.79 1.66
C ALA A 36 -0.47 20.11 1.06
N LEU A 37 0.23 20.64 0.07
CA LEU A 37 -0.09 21.93 -0.52
C LEU A 37 -1.12 21.85 -1.63
N ASN A 38 -1.06 20.80 -2.46
CA ASN A 38 -1.91 20.71 -3.64
C ASN A 38 -2.78 19.45 -3.69
N GLY A 39 -2.67 18.54 -2.71
CA GLY A 39 -3.46 17.33 -2.64
C GLY A 39 -3.11 16.25 -3.66
N ARG A 40 -2.06 16.46 -4.44
CA ARG A 40 -1.67 15.49 -5.47
C ARG A 40 -1.00 14.28 -4.86
N SER A 41 -1.30 13.11 -5.43
CA SER A 41 -0.65 11.86 -5.05
C SER A 41 0.87 11.96 -5.23
N LEU A 42 1.60 11.47 -4.22
CA LEU A 42 3.05 11.34 -4.30
C LEU A 42 3.46 10.01 -4.95
N LYS A 43 2.50 9.26 -5.50
CA LYS A 43 2.69 8.00 -6.21
C LYS A 43 3.13 6.85 -5.30
N TYR A 44 2.88 6.95 -4.01
CA TYR A 44 3.04 5.83 -3.10
C TYR A 44 1.98 5.87 -2.02
N ALA A 45 1.75 4.70 -1.43
CA ALA A 45 0.73 4.52 -0.40
C ALA A 45 1.29 3.70 0.75
N GLU A 46 0.60 3.75 1.88
CA GLU A 46 0.92 2.94 3.05
C GLU A 46 -0.31 2.20 3.52
N VAL A 47 -0.11 0.95 3.92
CA VAL A 47 -1.15 0.08 4.46
C VAL A 47 -0.66 -0.48 5.78
N ASN A 48 -1.53 -0.48 6.79
CA ASN A 48 -1.27 -1.18 8.03
C ASN A 48 -2.13 -2.45 8.09
N MET A 49 -1.47 -3.59 8.22
CA MET A 49 -2.12 -4.88 8.47
C MET A 49 -1.60 -5.41 9.80
N PRO A 50 -2.46 -5.50 10.82
CA PRO A 50 -2.01 -5.85 12.18
C PRO A 50 -1.54 -7.31 12.31
N VAL A 51 -1.99 -8.21 11.42
CA VAL A 51 -1.57 -9.61 11.46
C VAL A 51 -0.39 -9.80 10.51
N ALA A 52 0.79 -10.04 11.06
CA ALA A 52 2.04 -10.10 10.29
C ALA A 52 2.04 -11.17 9.21
N THR A 53 1.47 -12.35 9.47
CA THR A 53 1.41 -13.43 8.49
C THR A 53 0.56 -13.05 7.28
N GLN A 54 -0.55 -12.37 7.50
CA GLN A 54 -1.41 -11.87 6.43
C GLN A 54 -0.69 -10.79 5.62
N ALA A 55 -0.01 -9.89 6.30
CA ALA A 55 0.75 -8.82 5.65
C ALA A 55 1.85 -9.36 4.75
N ARG A 56 2.61 -10.35 5.22
CA ARG A 56 3.67 -10.96 4.43
C ARG A 56 3.12 -11.67 3.20
N GLN A 57 1.98 -12.33 3.34
CA GLN A 57 1.33 -13.00 2.21
C GLN A 57 0.87 -11.98 1.17
N ALA A 58 0.30 -10.86 1.61
CA ALA A 58 -0.11 -9.77 0.72
C ALA A 58 1.09 -9.21 -0.05
N ILE A 59 2.19 -8.94 0.64
CA ILE A 59 3.42 -8.43 0.02
C ILE A 59 3.91 -9.40 -1.06
N ALA A 60 4.02 -10.69 -0.72
CA ALA A 60 4.52 -11.70 -1.65
C ALA A 60 3.63 -11.83 -2.89
N SER A 61 2.32 -11.69 -2.73
CA SER A 61 1.36 -11.85 -3.81
C SER A 61 1.20 -10.61 -4.68
N LEU A 62 1.35 -9.43 -4.11
CA LEU A 62 1.04 -8.17 -4.79
C LEU A 62 2.26 -7.45 -5.34
N ASP A 63 3.44 -7.74 -4.83
CA ASP A 63 4.66 -7.11 -5.34
C ASP A 63 4.84 -7.41 -6.82
N LYS A 64 5.14 -6.37 -7.59
CA LYS A 64 5.34 -6.44 -9.05
C LYS A 64 4.10 -6.85 -9.85
N THR A 65 2.92 -6.68 -9.28
CA THR A 65 1.67 -6.82 -10.02
C THR A 65 1.25 -5.48 -10.63
N ILE A 66 0.25 -5.51 -11.51
CA ILE A 66 -0.23 -4.31 -12.19
C ILE A 66 -1.45 -3.77 -11.45
N LEU A 67 -1.41 -2.48 -11.13
CA LEU A 67 -2.55 -1.74 -10.57
C LEU A 67 -2.71 -0.44 -11.36
N ASP A 68 -3.90 -0.22 -11.92
CA ASP A 68 -4.20 0.98 -12.71
C ASP A 68 -3.15 1.25 -13.80
N GLY A 69 -2.69 0.20 -14.46
CA GLY A 69 -1.71 0.30 -15.55
C GLY A 69 -0.26 0.48 -15.10
N LYS A 70 0.01 0.44 -13.79
CA LYS A 70 1.36 0.58 -13.25
C LYS A 70 1.80 -0.71 -12.57
N ILE A 71 3.06 -1.09 -12.77
CA ILE A 71 3.66 -2.19 -12.02
C ILE A 71 4.06 -1.64 -10.65
N ILE A 72 3.36 -2.08 -9.63
CA ILE A 72 3.58 -1.59 -8.27
C ILE A 72 4.70 -2.36 -7.57
N SER A 73 5.36 -1.69 -6.65
CA SER A 73 6.37 -2.31 -5.77
C SER A 73 5.81 -2.34 -4.36
N VAL A 74 5.69 -3.52 -3.79
CA VAL A 74 5.11 -3.72 -2.45
C VAL A 74 6.18 -4.28 -1.53
N SER A 75 6.43 -3.58 -0.44
CA SER A 75 7.48 -3.97 0.51
C SER A 75 7.07 -3.61 1.93
N GLU A 76 7.71 -4.25 2.90
CA GLU A 76 7.53 -3.90 4.29
C GLU A 76 8.19 -2.56 4.58
N LEU A 77 7.46 -1.67 5.24
CA LEU A 77 8.02 -0.41 5.71
C LEU A 77 8.68 -0.69 7.06
N PRO A 78 9.99 -0.47 7.20
CA PRO A 78 10.67 -0.77 8.45
C PRO A 78 10.17 0.11 9.59
N SER A 79 10.23 -0.43 10.81
CA SER A 79 9.96 0.36 12.00
C SER A 79 11.05 1.44 12.15
N GLU A 80 10.63 2.65 12.51
CA GLU A 80 11.55 3.75 12.77
C GLU A 80 12.07 3.74 14.20
N PHE A 81 11.54 2.86 15.04
CA PHE A 81 11.87 2.82 16.46
C PHE A 81 12.59 1.53 16.80
N TYR A 82 13.64 1.64 17.46
CA TYR A 82 14.48 0.54 17.89
C TYR A 82 14.83 0.68 19.34
#